data_210a1f59d04a093511f17e29943a28b8
#
_entry.id   210a1f59d04a093511f17e29943a28b8
#
_cell.length_a   1.000
_cell.length_b   1.000
_cell.length_c   1.000
_cell.angle_alpha   90.00
_cell.angle_beta   90.00
_cell.angle_gamma   90.00
#
_symmetry.space_group_name_H-M   'P 1'
#
loop_
_entity.id
_entity.type
_entity.pdbx_description
1 polymer ?
#
loop_
_entity_poly.entity_id
_entity_poly.type
_entity_poly.pdbx_seq_one_letter_code
_entity_poly.pdbx_strand_id
1 'polypeptide(L)'
;YKRQHMGDSDFWDVPQSMFLSRDYAKSRLQDIDFNKATSSKSVDHGNPYASQSEETTHYSIVDKKGNAVSVTTTINAGYGNGITVTGAGFILNNEMDDFSSKPGEPNMFGLLGNEANAIEPMKRPLSSMTPTIVLKDDAPFLILGSPGGSTIITTVMQNILNVILHDMNIKDAVSS
;
A
#
# COMPACT_ATOMS: atom_id res chain seq x y z
N TYR A 1 -8.99 -0.40 9.99
CA TYR A 1 -9.37 1.02 10.08
C TYR A 1 -9.14 1.76 8.77
N LYS A 2 -7.93 1.67 8.21
CA LYS A 2 -7.59 2.37 6.96
C LYS A 2 -8.61 2.11 5.86
N ARG A 3 -8.90 0.83 5.55
CA ARG A 3 -9.79 0.47 4.44
C ARG A 3 -11.27 0.79 4.66
N GLN A 4 -11.68 1.08 5.90
CA GLN A 4 -13.05 1.51 6.20
C GLN A 4 -13.32 2.98 5.84
N HIS A 5 -12.27 3.81 5.87
CA HIS A 5 -12.38 5.26 5.73
C HIS A 5 -11.61 5.80 4.53
N MET A 6 -10.87 4.95 3.81
CA MET A 6 -10.06 5.34 2.66
C MET A 6 -10.77 4.99 1.35
N GLY A 7 -10.77 5.92 0.44
CA GLY A 7 -11.34 5.82 -0.90
C GLY A 7 -10.83 6.97 -1.76
N ASP A 8 -11.40 7.12 -2.94
CA ASP A 8 -11.11 8.25 -3.82
C ASP A 8 -11.62 9.55 -3.18
N SER A 9 -10.73 10.50 -2.92
CA SER A 9 -11.06 11.78 -2.26
C SER A 9 -11.98 12.69 -3.06
N ASP A 10 -12.16 12.43 -4.34
CA ASP A 10 -13.12 13.15 -5.18
C ASP A 10 -14.56 12.63 -4.95
N PHE A 11 -14.71 11.48 -4.33
CA PHE A 11 -15.98 10.78 -4.09
C PHE A 11 -16.29 10.55 -2.61
N TRP A 12 -15.31 10.65 -1.72
CA TRP A 12 -15.45 10.35 -0.31
C TRP A 12 -14.67 11.33 0.56
N ASP A 13 -15.29 11.81 1.62
CA ASP A 13 -14.59 12.65 2.61
C ASP A 13 -13.63 11.80 3.44
N VAL A 14 -12.41 11.68 2.93
CA VAL A 14 -11.33 10.94 3.58
C VAL A 14 -10.76 11.75 4.72
N PRO A 15 -10.78 11.26 5.99
CA PRO A 15 -10.32 12.02 7.15
C PRO A 15 -8.79 12.09 7.24
N GLN A 16 -8.13 12.63 6.21
CA GLN A 16 -6.67 12.69 6.09
C GLN A 16 -6.02 13.45 7.24
N SER A 17 -6.58 14.60 7.63
CA SER A 17 -6.06 15.43 8.72
C SER A 17 -6.06 14.68 10.05
N MET A 18 -7.09 13.87 10.31
CA MET A 18 -7.16 13.02 11.49
C MET A 18 -6.07 11.93 11.45
N PHE A 19 -5.95 11.20 10.34
CA PHE A 19 -4.94 10.13 10.22
C PHE A 19 -3.50 10.64 10.34
N LEU A 20 -3.23 11.87 9.94
CA LEU A 20 -1.91 12.49 10.02
C LEU A 20 -1.70 13.24 11.35
N SER A 21 -2.70 13.32 12.23
CA SER A 21 -2.58 14.04 13.49
C SER A 21 -1.76 13.27 14.53
N ARG A 22 -1.00 14.03 15.34
CA ARG A 22 -0.25 13.46 16.47
C ARG A 22 -1.18 12.86 17.54
N ASP A 23 -2.36 13.43 17.72
CA ASP A 23 -3.32 12.97 18.73
C ASP A 23 -3.91 11.62 18.34
N TYR A 24 -4.21 11.41 17.06
CA TYR A 24 -4.60 10.08 16.56
C TYR A 24 -3.46 9.08 16.73
N ALA A 25 -2.22 9.43 16.34
CA ALA A 25 -1.07 8.56 16.54
C ALA A 25 -0.89 8.18 18.02
N LYS A 26 -0.99 9.15 18.95
CA LYS A 26 -0.92 8.89 20.39
C LYS A 26 -2.04 7.98 20.88
N SER A 27 -3.27 8.16 20.38
CA SER A 27 -4.38 7.28 20.77
C SER A 27 -4.14 5.83 20.33
N ARG A 28 -3.49 5.62 19.16
CA ARG A 28 -3.14 4.28 18.68
C ARG A 28 -1.99 3.64 19.45
N LEU A 29 -1.08 4.44 20.03
CA LEU A 29 -0.01 3.93 20.89
C LEU A 29 -0.53 3.26 22.18
N GLN A 30 -1.73 3.61 22.64
CA GLN A 30 -2.32 3.04 23.86
C GLN A 30 -2.61 1.54 23.69
N ASP A 31 -2.78 1.06 22.47
CA ASP A 31 -3.04 -0.34 22.15
C ASP A 31 -1.76 -1.17 22.01
N ILE A 32 -0.58 -0.54 22.15
CA ILE A 32 0.72 -1.18 21.95
C ILE A 32 1.34 -1.53 23.31
N ASP A 33 1.60 -2.82 23.54
CA ASP A 33 2.42 -3.29 24.66
C ASP A 33 3.88 -3.40 24.19
N PHE A 34 4.77 -2.60 24.76
CA PHE A 34 6.19 -2.58 24.39
C PHE A 34 6.96 -3.85 24.78
N ASN A 35 6.39 -4.71 25.64
CA ASN A 35 7.01 -5.94 26.11
C ASN A 35 6.43 -7.20 25.43
N LYS A 36 5.33 -7.06 24.70
CA LYS A 36 4.63 -8.20 24.11
C LYS A 36 3.95 -7.81 22.79
N ALA A 37 4.16 -8.61 21.75
CA ALA A 37 3.44 -8.45 20.50
C ALA A 37 1.92 -8.62 20.70
N THR A 38 1.14 -7.65 20.23
CA THR A 38 -0.31 -7.75 20.22
C THR A 38 -0.75 -8.81 19.22
N SER A 39 -1.64 -9.72 19.64
CA SER A 39 -2.18 -10.74 18.75
C SER A 39 -2.91 -10.10 17.57
N SER A 40 -2.62 -10.52 16.35
CA SER A 40 -3.34 -10.06 15.14
C SER A 40 -4.86 -10.29 15.23
N LYS A 41 -5.30 -11.24 16.05
CA LYS A 41 -6.73 -11.51 16.30
C LYS A 41 -7.41 -10.44 17.16
N SER A 42 -6.64 -9.68 17.93
CA SER A 42 -7.13 -8.59 18.78
C SER A 42 -6.90 -7.21 18.16
N VAL A 43 -6.09 -7.13 17.11
CA VAL A 43 -5.97 -5.93 16.27
C VAL A 43 -7.05 -6.05 15.20
N ASP A 44 -8.07 -5.22 15.29
CA ASP A 44 -9.23 -5.26 14.40
C ASP A 44 -8.82 -5.12 12.91
N HIS A 45 -9.48 -5.90 12.03
CA HIS A 45 -9.32 -5.95 10.58
C HIS A 45 -8.00 -6.52 10.02
N GLY A 46 -7.71 -7.78 10.33
CA GLY A 46 -6.72 -8.58 9.60
C GLY A 46 -7.25 -9.98 9.30
N ASN A 47 -7.08 -10.44 8.05
CA ASN A 47 -7.22 -11.85 7.72
C ASN A 47 -5.83 -12.48 7.61
N PRO A 48 -5.36 -13.23 8.63
CA PRO A 48 -4.02 -13.85 8.62
C PRO A 48 -3.87 -14.96 7.56
N TYR A 49 -4.95 -15.35 6.89
CA TYR A 49 -4.98 -16.39 5.86
C TYR A 49 -5.14 -15.83 4.45
N ALA A 50 -5.15 -14.51 4.27
CA ALA A 50 -5.16 -13.92 2.94
C ALA A 50 -3.86 -14.31 2.23
N SER A 51 -3.96 -15.04 1.13
CA SER A 51 -2.81 -15.29 0.26
C SER A 51 -2.31 -13.93 -0.25
N GLN A 52 -1.04 -13.64 -0.02
CA GLN A 52 -0.43 -12.43 -0.54
C GLN A 52 -0.16 -12.64 -2.03
N SER A 53 -0.59 -11.70 -2.85
CA SER A 53 -0.18 -11.64 -4.25
C SER A 53 1.23 -11.06 -4.32
N GLU A 54 2.16 -11.79 -4.95
CA GLU A 54 3.52 -11.33 -5.23
C GLU A 54 3.62 -10.58 -6.58
N GLU A 55 2.51 -10.26 -7.20
CA GLU A 55 2.30 -9.95 -8.61
C GLU A 55 2.42 -8.44 -8.94
N THR A 56 3.24 -7.70 -8.21
CA THR A 56 3.47 -6.27 -8.39
C THR A 56 4.93 -6.03 -8.75
N THR A 57 5.22 -5.00 -9.55
CA THR A 57 6.58 -4.60 -9.91
C THR A 57 6.86 -3.19 -9.40
N HIS A 58 8.05 -2.99 -8.85
CA HIS A 58 8.55 -1.68 -8.47
C HIS A 58 9.89 -1.38 -9.13
N TYR A 59 10.07 -0.11 -9.54
CA TYR A 59 11.37 0.39 -10.00
C TYR A 59 11.59 1.85 -9.57
N SER A 60 12.84 2.18 -9.28
CA SER A 60 13.30 3.50 -8.90
C SER A 60 14.36 3.97 -9.87
N ILE A 61 14.27 5.22 -10.34
CA ILE A 61 15.22 5.81 -11.29
C ILE A 61 15.64 7.18 -10.78
N VAL A 62 16.93 7.46 -10.87
CA VAL A 62 17.50 8.80 -10.61
C VAL A 62 18.40 9.19 -11.76
N ASP A 63 18.22 10.37 -12.30
CA ASP A 63 19.10 10.90 -13.34
C ASP A 63 20.30 11.67 -12.75
N LYS A 64 21.24 12.06 -13.63
CA LYS A 64 22.44 12.82 -13.24
C LYS A 64 22.14 14.22 -12.68
N LYS A 65 20.93 14.73 -12.85
CA LYS A 65 20.49 16.04 -12.35
C LYS A 65 19.77 15.94 -11.00
N GLY A 66 19.57 14.69 -10.48
CA GLY A 66 18.85 14.44 -9.26
C GLY A 66 17.33 14.36 -9.45
N ASN A 67 16.81 14.32 -10.68
CA ASN A 67 15.40 14.00 -10.90
C ASN A 67 15.17 12.54 -10.52
N ALA A 68 14.16 12.31 -9.68
CA ALA A 68 13.87 10.98 -9.13
C ALA A 68 12.47 10.53 -9.50
N VAL A 69 12.32 9.23 -9.82
CA VAL A 69 11.05 8.58 -10.11
C VAL A 69 10.95 7.31 -9.30
N SER A 70 9.82 7.11 -8.64
CA SER A 70 9.47 5.91 -7.88
C SER A 70 8.15 5.38 -8.43
N VAL A 71 8.15 4.20 -9.04
CA VAL A 71 6.97 3.63 -9.70
C VAL A 71 6.70 2.23 -9.19
N THR A 72 5.49 2.04 -8.70
CA THR A 72 4.92 0.71 -8.44
C THR A 72 3.78 0.50 -9.41
N THR A 73 3.80 -0.59 -10.16
CA THR A 73 2.82 -0.91 -11.20
C THR A 73 2.36 -2.37 -11.09
N THR A 74 1.12 -2.61 -11.44
CA THR A 74 0.51 -3.95 -11.37
C THR A 74 -0.62 -4.06 -12.38
N ILE A 75 -1.02 -5.28 -12.68
CA ILE A 75 -2.29 -5.62 -13.33
C ILE A 75 -3.19 -6.40 -12.36
N ASN A 76 -2.91 -6.30 -11.05
CA ASN A 76 -3.50 -6.92 -9.89
C ASN A 76 -3.13 -8.40 -9.75
N ALA A 77 -3.68 -9.34 -10.52
CA ALA A 77 -3.22 -10.73 -10.55
C ALA A 77 -2.18 -10.96 -11.66
N GLY A 78 -1.31 -11.99 -11.55
CA GLY A 78 -0.17 -12.25 -12.46
C GLY A 78 -0.50 -12.29 -13.95
N TYR A 79 -1.71 -12.71 -14.27
CA TYR A 79 -2.26 -12.68 -15.63
C TYR A 79 -3.50 -11.77 -15.74
N GLY A 80 -3.64 -10.79 -14.81
CA GLY A 80 -4.79 -9.92 -14.77
C GLY A 80 -6.10 -10.69 -14.77
N ASN A 81 -7.00 -10.37 -15.71
CA ASN A 81 -8.24 -11.12 -15.90
C ASN A 81 -8.12 -12.32 -16.89
N GLY A 82 -6.90 -12.62 -17.35
CA GLY A 82 -6.63 -13.71 -18.30
C GLY A 82 -6.99 -13.41 -19.78
N ILE A 83 -7.39 -12.19 -20.09
CA ILE A 83 -7.78 -11.79 -21.45
C ILE A 83 -6.62 -11.04 -22.13
N THR A 84 -6.14 -11.57 -23.24
CA THR A 84 -5.17 -10.89 -24.10
C THR A 84 -5.88 -10.07 -25.17
N VAL A 85 -5.46 -8.81 -25.34
CA VAL A 85 -6.00 -7.94 -26.39
C VAL A 85 -5.37 -8.32 -27.73
N THR A 86 -6.17 -8.91 -28.61
CA THR A 86 -5.72 -9.35 -29.94
C THR A 86 -5.22 -8.16 -30.75
N GLY A 87 -4.03 -8.31 -31.34
CA GLY A 87 -3.38 -7.27 -32.18
C GLY A 87 -2.61 -6.21 -31.40
N ALA A 88 -2.82 -6.07 -30.10
CA ALA A 88 -2.08 -5.13 -29.25
C ALA A 88 -1.01 -5.81 -28.38
N GLY A 89 -1.13 -7.10 -28.09
CA GLY A 89 -0.12 -7.92 -27.43
C GLY A 89 0.03 -7.66 -25.92
N PHE A 90 -1.01 -7.16 -25.23
CA PHE A 90 -1.03 -7.02 -23.79
C PHE A 90 -2.21 -7.73 -23.14
N ILE A 91 -2.11 -8.00 -21.85
CA ILE A 91 -3.14 -8.63 -21.02
C ILE A 91 -3.91 -7.54 -20.27
N LEU A 92 -5.24 -7.68 -20.19
CA LEU A 92 -6.08 -6.77 -19.41
C LEU A 92 -5.91 -7.03 -17.91
N ASN A 93 -5.89 -5.95 -17.11
CA ASN A 93 -5.87 -6.04 -15.67
C ASN A 93 -7.20 -6.56 -15.09
N ASN A 94 -7.19 -6.90 -13.79
CA ASN A 94 -8.39 -7.18 -13.00
C ASN A 94 -8.49 -6.25 -11.77
N GLU A 95 -8.07 -5.01 -11.90
CA GLU A 95 -8.02 -3.99 -10.84
C GLU A 95 -9.40 -3.61 -10.26
N MET A 96 -10.49 -4.00 -10.93
CA MET A 96 -11.84 -3.80 -10.39
C MET A 96 -12.05 -4.51 -9.05
N ASP A 97 -11.26 -5.56 -8.75
CA ASP A 97 -11.27 -6.25 -7.46
C ASP A 97 -10.69 -5.41 -6.31
N ASP A 98 -9.94 -4.35 -6.61
CA ASP A 98 -9.46 -3.41 -5.60
C ASP A 98 -10.56 -2.51 -5.04
N PHE A 99 -11.67 -2.37 -5.73
CA PHE A 99 -12.88 -1.79 -5.15
C PHE A 99 -13.54 -2.72 -4.12
N SER A 100 -14.36 -2.13 -3.27
CA SER A 100 -15.30 -2.87 -2.43
C SER A 100 -16.51 -3.25 -3.27
N SER A 101 -16.39 -4.33 -4.06
CA SER A 101 -17.49 -4.80 -4.93
C SER A 101 -18.74 -5.15 -4.12
N LYS A 102 -18.54 -5.60 -2.87
CA LYS A 102 -19.58 -5.81 -1.88
C LYS A 102 -19.05 -5.30 -0.53
N PRO A 103 -19.48 -4.11 -0.09
CA PRO A 103 -19.05 -3.54 1.18
C PRO A 103 -19.25 -4.50 2.35
N GLY A 104 -18.21 -4.64 3.19
CA GLY A 104 -18.20 -5.57 4.32
C GLY A 104 -17.80 -7.00 4.00
N GLU A 105 -17.61 -7.34 2.71
CA GLU A 105 -17.09 -8.65 2.29
C GLU A 105 -15.64 -8.53 1.82
N PRO A 106 -14.81 -9.59 2.00
CA PRO A 106 -13.42 -9.57 1.55
C PRO A 106 -13.31 -9.67 0.03
N ASN A 107 -12.31 -8.98 -0.55
CA ASN A 107 -11.91 -9.18 -1.94
C ASN A 107 -11.08 -10.48 -2.13
N MET A 108 -10.55 -10.73 -3.33
CA MET A 108 -9.73 -11.93 -3.60
C MET A 108 -8.48 -12.04 -2.71
N PHE A 109 -7.97 -10.93 -2.16
CA PHE A 109 -6.85 -10.90 -1.22
C PHE A 109 -7.28 -10.96 0.25
N GLY A 110 -8.56 -11.24 0.54
CA GLY A 110 -9.11 -11.26 1.88
C GLY A 110 -9.19 -9.89 2.55
N LEU A 111 -9.09 -8.81 1.79
CA LEU A 111 -9.12 -7.44 2.30
C LEU A 111 -10.56 -6.93 2.36
N LEU A 112 -10.98 -6.58 3.56
CA LEU A 112 -12.28 -5.96 3.77
C LEU A 112 -12.27 -4.50 3.30
N GLY A 113 -13.27 -4.12 2.54
CA GLY A 113 -13.54 -2.74 2.15
C GLY A 113 -14.95 -2.32 2.58
N ASN A 114 -15.23 -1.04 2.48
CA ASN A 114 -16.52 -0.46 2.84
C ASN A 114 -17.01 0.50 1.76
N GLU A 115 -18.14 1.19 2.02
CA GLU A 115 -18.78 2.15 1.10
C GLU A 115 -17.80 3.22 0.56
N ALA A 116 -16.84 3.66 1.36
CA ALA A 116 -15.82 4.62 0.93
C ALA A 116 -15.11 4.21 -0.37
N ASN A 117 -14.94 2.90 -0.60
CA ASN A 117 -14.28 2.34 -1.78
C ASN A 117 -15.25 1.52 -2.65
N ALA A 118 -16.56 1.78 -2.56
CA ALA A 118 -17.55 1.16 -3.44
C ALA A 118 -17.35 1.61 -4.90
N ILE A 119 -17.76 0.75 -5.84
CA ILE A 119 -17.63 1.01 -7.29
C ILE A 119 -18.55 2.15 -7.71
N GLU A 120 -18.00 3.15 -8.39
CA GLU A 120 -18.73 4.23 -9.02
C GLU A 120 -18.09 4.61 -10.36
N PRO A 121 -18.85 5.14 -11.32
CA PRO A 121 -18.27 5.62 -12.58
C PRO A 121 -17.19 6.69 -12.34
N MET A 122 -16.08 6.59 -13.05
CA MET A 122 -14.93 7.53 -12.98
C MET A 122 -14.14 7.51 -11.65
N LYS A 123 -14.54 6.71 -10.68
CA LYS A 123 -13.85 6.57 -9.39
C LYS A 123 -12.62 5.68 -9.52
N ARG A 124 -11.57 6.05 -8.81
CA ARG A 124 -10.32 5.29 -8.70
C ARG A 124 -10.42 4.30 -7.54
N PRO A 125 -9.95 3.03 -7.70
CA PRO A 125 -9.90 2.08 -6.60
C PRO A 125 -8.86 2.47 -5.56
N LEU A 126 -9.06 2.04 -4.31
CA LEU A 126 -8.06 2.15 -3.26
C LEU A 126 -6.88 1.21 -3.56
N SER A 127 -5.68 1.76 -3.63
CA SER A 127 -4.45 1.00 -3.83
C SER A 127 -3.65 0.85 -2.54
N SER A 128 -2.94 -0.28 -2.42
CA SER A 128 -1.90 -0.50 -1.39
C SER A 128 -0.49 -0.17 -1.90
N MET A 129 -0.33 0.10 -3.18
CA MET A 129 0.96 0.52 -3.75
C MET A 129 1.41 1.84 -3.10
N THR A 130 2.67 1.86 -2.71
CA THR A 130 3.24 2.96 -1.90
C THR A 130 4.61 3.34 -2.46
N PRO A 131 4.72 3.77 -3.73
CA PRO A 131 5.97 4.31 -4.24
C PRO A 131 6.32 5.56 -3.43
N THR A 132 7.56 5.63 -2.92
CA THR A 132 7.96 6.66 -1.97
C THR A 132 9.28 7.29 -2.34
N ILE A 133 9.36 8.61 -2.22
CA ILE A 133 10.60 9.38 -2.29
C ILE A 133 10.75 10.12 -0.97
N VAL A 134 11.86 9.88 -0.28
CA VAL A 134 12.25 10.59 0.93
C VAL A 134 13.31 11.62 0.56
N LEU A 135 13.12 12.85 0.96
CA LEU A 135 14.09 13.92 0.78
C LEU A 135 14.88 14.16 2.08
N LYS A 136 16.16 14.48 1.92
CA LYS A 136 17.02 14.98 2.99
C LYS A 136 17.80 16.18 2.44
N ASP A 137 17.73 17.30 3.13
CA ASP A 137 18.37 18.54 2.72
C ASP A 137 17.98 18.95 1.26
N ASP A 138 16.68 18.85 0.97
CA ASP A 138 16.05 19.15 -0.32
C ASP A 138 16.51 18.25 -1.51
N ALA A 139 17.23 17.18 -1.25
CA ALA A 139 17.66 16.21 -2.26
C ALA A 139 17.03 14.81 -2.04
N PRO A 140 16.83 14.03 -3.11
CA PRO A 140 16.40 12.64 -2.98
C PRO A 140 17.38 11.84 -2.12
N PHE A 141 16.88 11.25 -1.03
CA PHE A 141 17.67 10.44 -0.10
C PHE A 141 17.33 8.95 -0.21
N LEU A 142 16.03 8.60 -0.22
CA LEU A 142 15.56 7.25 -0.50
C LEU A 142 14.50 7.31 -1.59
N ILE A 143 14.60 6.41 -2.56
CA ILE A 143 13.59 6.19 -3.59
C ILE A 143 13.28 4.71 -3.56
N LEU A 144 12.11 4.33 -3.10
CA LEU A 144 11.78 2.95 -2.79
C LEU A 144 10.29 2.62 -2.98
N GLY A 145 10.04 1.35 -3.07
CA GLY A 145 8.74 0.72 -3.09
C GLY A 145 8.90 -0.79 -3.07
N SER A 146 7.82 -1.53 -3.14
CA SER A 146 7.85 -2.98 -3.03
C SER A 146 6.69 -3.60 -3.80
N PRO A 147 6.83 -4.81 -4.35
CA PRO A 147 5.71 -5.73 -4.56
C PRO A 147 5.22 -6.27 -3.21
N GLY A 148 4.11 -7.04 -3.21
CA GLY A 148 3.64 -7.73 -2.00
C GLY A 148 2.19 -7.43 -1.60
N GLY A 149 1.35 -6.95 -2.50
CA GLY A 149 -0.08 -6.74 -2.24
C GLY A 149 -0.31 -5.85 -1.02
N SER A 150 -1.05 -6.33 -0.03
CA SER A 150 -1.40 -5.57 1.17
C SER A 150 -0.21 -5.25 2.08
N THR A 151 0.89 -5.98 1.99
CA THR A 151 2.10 -5.76 2.82
C THR A 151 3.02 -4.69 2.27
N ILE A 152 2.81 -4.19 1.05
CA ILE A 152 3.63 -3.14 0.42
C ILE A 152 3.83 -1.95 1.37
N ILE A 153 2.76 -1.47 2.00
CA ILE A 153 2.78 -0.31 2.88
C ILE A 153 3.72 -0.52 4.07
N THR A 154 3.61 -1.68 4.72
CA THR A 154 4.42 -2.01 5.89
C THR A 154 5.87 -2.30 5.51
N THR A 155 6.11 -2.95 4.38
CA THR A 155 7.45 -3.20 3.84
C THR A 155 8.18 -1.89 3.55
N VAL A 156 7.54 -0.96 2.84
CA VAL A 156 8.13 0.36 2.55
C VAL A 156 8.41 1.13 3.84
N MET A 157 7.45 1.15 4.76
CA MET A 157 7.62 1.79 6.07
C MET A 157 8.77 1.18 6.86
N GLN A 158 8.87 -0.15 6.94
CA GLN A 158 9.94 -0.84 7.66
C GLN A 158 11.32 -0.47 7.11
N ASN A 159 11.49 -0.45 5.79
CA ASN A 159 12.74 -0.07 5.16
C ASN A 159 13.14 1.38 5.47
N ILE A 160 12.17 2.31 5.46
CA ILE A 160 12.43 3.71 5.85
C ILE A 160 12.90 3.80 7.31
N LEU A 161 12.23 3.09 8.22
CA LEU A 161 12.59 3.08 9.64
C LEU A 161 13.96 2.43 9.86
N ASN A 162 14.27 1.34 9.18
CA ASN A 162 15.57 0.66 9.27
C ASN A 162 16.71 1.59 8.87
N VAL A 163 16.55 2.37 7.80
CA VAL A 163 17.59 3.33 7.37
C VAL A 163 17.65 4.55 8.29
N ILE A 164 16.50 5.13 8.67
CA ILE A 164 16.48 6.45 9.36
C ILE A 164 16.66 6.31 10.88
N LEU A 165 16.06 5.28 11.50
CA LEU A 165 16.09 5.12 12.97
C LEU A 165 17.13 4.11 13.44
N HIS A 166 17.45 3.11 12.60
CA HIS A 166 18.39 2.05 12.96
C HIS A 166 19.74 2.16 12.24
N ASP A 167 19.97 3.25 11.49
CA ASP A 167 21.20 3.56 10.76
C ASP A 167 21.69 2.41 9.86
N MET A 168 20.77 1.57 9.38
CA MET A 168 21.10 0.47 8.48
C MET A 168 21.44 1.01 7.09
N ASN A 169 22.43 0.42 6.43
CA ASN A 169 22.61 0.64 5.01
C ASN A 169 21.44 0.01 4.22
N ILE A 170 21.19 0.48 2.99
CA ILE A 170 20.02 0.06 2.22
C ILE A 170 19.97 -1.44 1.94
N LYS A 171 21.13 -2.09 1.74
CA LYS A 171 21.22 -3.53 1.51
C LYS A 171 20.71 -4.31 2.73
N ASP A 172 21.19 -3.96 3.91
CA ASP A 172 20.80 -4.63 5.15
C ASP A 172 19.34 -4.33 5.50
N ALA A 173 18.89 -3.09 5.26
CA ALA A 173 17.50 -2.69 5.48
C ALA A 173 16.49 -3.49 4.64
N VAL A 174 16.85 -3.83 3.40
CA VAL A 174 16.00 -4.63 2.49
C VAL A 174 16.06 -6.12 2.80
N SER A 175 17.14 -6.59 3.45
CA SER A 175 17.37 -8.01 3.72
C SER A 175 16.93 -8.46 5.13
N SER A 176 16.50 -7.51 5.98
CA SER A 176 16.14 -7.74 7.39
C SER A 176 14.69 -8.21 7.64
#